data_a690ce1c7a311d777171a569f187e7ce
#
_entry.id   a690ce1c7a311d777171a569f187e7ce
#
_cell.length_a   1.000
_cell.length_b   1.000
_cell.length_c   1.000
_cell.angle_alpha   90.00
_cell.angle_beta   90.00
_cell.angle_gamma   90.00
#
_symmetry.space_group_name_H-M   'P 1'
#
loop_
_entity.id
_entity.type
_entity.pdbx_description
1 polymer ?
#
loop_
_entity_poly.entity_id
_entity_poly.type
_entity_poly.pdbx_seq_one_letter_code
_entity_poly.pdbx_strand_id
1 'polypeptide(L)'
;MLQAPLSCIGNISPGFKATERRNMLIIGAANSLDTYLSPLTYRGTELRFTSQVVQNRKERNWTYTLTHGLRLARETMHTNEGIRLEGGYDFSYSWQRKIVNRTIGYWGRLMVTAGGGVDATVGFRYHAQNGNNPAQLEAVLAFTPAMAADWRFFVVSPKSHRRHALGVRYEAAIPLVGVMFSPAYGQSYYEIFARADYDHNVCPIWVGNAPSLRQRLLFNFQLLKRQFFIGYEGDYRQAKVNNIKYHRYTNAAVFGWRW
;
A
#
# COMPACT_ATOMS: atom_id res chain seq x y z
N MET A 1 -1.59 39.61 -33.84
CA MET A 1 -1.65 39.38 -32.39
C MET A 1 -3.08 39.58 -31.95
N LEU A 2 -3.86 38.51 -31.82
CA LEU A 2 -5.23 38.54 -31.31
C LEU A 2 -5.19 38.03 -29.87
N GLN A 3 -5.20 38.95 -28.91
CA GLN A 3 -5.46 38.64 -27.51
C GLN A 3 -6.94 38.31 -27.37
N ALA A 4 -7.24 37.02 -27.17
CA ALA A 4 -8.57 36.61 -26.75
C ALA A 4 -8.87 37.13 -25.33
N PRO A 5 -10.08 37.60 -25.03
CA PRO A 5 -10.41 38.14 -23.74
C PRO A 5 -10.33 37.09 -22.64
N LEU A 6 -9.54 37.36 -21.63
CA LEU A 6 -9.27 36.52 -20.45
C LEU A 6 -10.48 36.31 -19.50
N SER A 7 -11.65 36.86 -19.83
CA SER A 7 -12.79 36.91 -18.91
C SER A 7 -13.74 35.69 -18.92
N CYS A 8 -13.55 34.72 -19.82
CA CYS A 8 -14.41 33.50 -19.90
C CYS A 8 -13.71 32.20 -19.47
N ILE A 9 -12.52 32.27 -18.91
CA ILE A 9 -11.87 31.07 -18.36
C ILE A 9 -12.28 30.95 -16.89
N GLY A 10 -13.46 30.41 -16.67
CA GLY A 10 -13.82 29.95 -15.33
C GLY A 10 -12.68 29.09 -14.77
N ASN A 11 -12.29 29.34 -13.52
CA ASN A 11 -11.25 28.65 -12.77
C ASN A 11 -11.54 27.13 -12.69
N ILE A 12 -11.36 26.40 -13.79
CA ILE A 12 -11.48 24.95 -13.85
C ILE A 12 -10.09 24.37 -13.55
N SER A 13 -9.58 24.58 -12.33
CA SER A 13 -8.51 23.72 -11.83
C SER A 13 -9.11 22.32 -11.57
N PRO A 14 -8.38 21.22 -11.88
CA PRO A 14 -8.87 19.90 -11.55
C PRO A 14 -9.02 19.77 -10.03
N GLY A 15 -10.24 20.00 -9.55
CA GLY A 15 -10.54 20.02 -8.12
C GLY A 15 -10.40 18.63 -7.49
N PHE A 16 -10.05 18.59 -6.21
CA PHE A 16 -10.15 17.36 -5.42
C PHE A 16 -11.60 17.16 -5.00
N LYS A 17 -12.17 15.99 -5.28
CA LYS A 17 -13.52 15.63 -4.81
C LYS A 17 -13.54 15.58 -3.28
N ALA A 18 -14.68 15.88 -2.67
CA ALA A 18 -14.88 15.74 -1.22
C ALA A 18 -14.71 14.29 -0.77
N THR A 19 -15.23 13.35 -1.58
CA THR A 19 -15.02 11.91 -1.39
C THR A 19 -14.60 11.31 -2.72
N GLU A 20 -13.53 10.52 -2.71
CA GLU A 20 -13.06 9.73 -3.84
C GLU A 20 -13.03 8.26 -3.43
N ARG A 21 -13.54 7.40 -4.29
CA ARG A 21 -13.35 5.95 -4.17
C ARG A 21 -12.38 5.49 -5.24
N ARG A 22 -11.41 4.66 -4.86
CA ARG A 22 -10.37 4.13 -5.73
C ARG A 22 -10.30 2.64 -5.56
N ASN A 23 -10.34 1.90 -6.66
CA ASN A 23 -10.04 0.48 -6.67
C ASN A 23 -8.78 0.23 -7.48
N MET A 24 -7.97 -0.70 -7.03
CA MET A 24 -6.67 -1.02 -7.61
C MET A 24 -6.53 -2.53 -7.73
N LEU A 25 -6.10 -2.97 -8.89
CA LEU A 25 -5.55 -4.29 -9.12
C LEU A 25 -4.03 -4.15 -9.21
N ILE A 26 -3.32 -4.91 -8.41
CA ILE A 26 -1.87 -4.82 -8.23
C ILE A 26 -1.31 -6.20 -8.50
N ILE A 27 -0.36 -6.29 -9.43
CA ILE A 27 0.32 -7.53 -9.78
C ILE A 27 1.83 -7.31 -9.78
N GLY A 28 2.58 -8.17 -9.13
CA GLY A 28 4.01 -7.97 -9.00
C GLY A 28 4.81 -9.21 -8.66
N ALA A 29 6.12 -9.01 -8.64
CA ALA A 29 7.07 -9.98 -8.18
C ALA A 29 7.24 -9.87 -6.67
N ALA A 30 7.06 -10.97 -5.97
CA ALA A 30 7.29 -11.11 -4.53
C ALA A 30 8.57 -11.91 -4.27
N ASN A 31 9.25 -11.53 -3.19
CA ASN A 31 10.41 -12.22 -2.63
C ASN A 31 10.20 -12.31 -1.13
N SER A 32 10.13 -13.51 -0.58
CA SER A 32 9.85 -13.71 0.83
C SER A 32 10.81 -14.68 1.51
N LEU A 33 11.09 -14.41 2.77
CA LEU A 33 11.77 -15.30 3.71
C LEU A 33 10.93 -15.39 4.98
N ASP A 34 10.77 -16.57 5.50
CA ASP A 34 10.23 -16.80 6.84
C ASP A 34 10.95 -17.98 7.47
N THR A 35 11.86 -17.70 8.38
CA THR A 35 12.72 -18.73 8.98
C THR A 35 12.01 -19.68 9.94
N TYR A 36 10.76 -19.39 10.28
CA TYR A 36 9.90 -20.36 10.96
C TYR A 36 9.47 -21.50 10.04
N LEU A 37 9.16 -21.19 8.77
CA LEU A 37 8.75 -22.17 7.79
C LEU A 37 9.93 -22.79 7.05
N SER A 38 10.92 -21.97 6.67
CA SER A 38 12.08 -22.41 5.90
C SER A 38 13.18 -21.34 5.96
N PRO A 39 14.45 -21.71 6.11
CA PRO A 39 15.56 -20.75 6.07
C PRO A 39 15.85 -20.21 4.66
N LEU A 40 15.09 -20.65 3.66
CA LEU A 40 15.32 -20.36 2.26
C LEU A 40 14.40 -19.23 1.78
N THR A 41 14.89 -18.46 0.80
CA THR A 41 14.11 -17.39 0.16
C THR A 41 13.30 -17.91 -1.00
N TYR A 42 12.03 -17.53 -1.05
CA TYR A 42 11.07 -17.88 -2.09
C TYR A 42 10.79 -16.69 -2.98
N ARG A 43 10.53 -16.92 -4.25
CA ARG A 43 10.18 -15.90 -5.25
C ARG A 43 8.96 -16.30 -6.04
N GLY A 44 8.14 -15.33 -6.40
CA GLY A 44 6.95 -15.64 -7.17
C GLY A 44 6.12 -14.43 -7.52
N THR A 45 4.84 -14.65 -7.74
CA THR A 45 3.90 -13.61 -8.14
C THR A 45 2.92 -13.33 -7.01
N GLU A 46 2.72 -12.05 -6.72
CA GLU A 46 1.68 -11.54 -5.83
C GLU A 46 0.59 -10.85 -6.65
N LEU A 47 -0.66 -11.16 -6.32
CA LEU A 47 -1.85 -10.46 -6.80
C LEU A 47 -2.54 -9.81 -5.60
N ARG A 48 -2.86 -8.51 -5.72
CA ARG A 48 -3.57 -7.77 -4.69
C ARG A 48 -4.71 -6.97 -5.28
N PHE A 49 -5.86 -6.99 -4.62
CA PHE A 49 -6.95 -6.05 -4.85
C PHE A 49 -7.04 -5.08 -3.68
N THR A 50 -7.08 -3.77 -3.97
CA THR A 50 -7.17 -2.74 -2.94
C THR A 50 -8.32 -1.79 -3.25
N SER A 51 -9.15 -1.52 -2.24
CA SER A 51 -10.21 -0.53 -2.27
C SER A 51 -9.91 0.59 -1.26
N GLN A 52 -9.96 1.84 -1.72
CA GLN A 52 -9.71 3.02 -0.89
C GLN A 52 -10.89 3.99 -0.95
N VAL A 53 -11.25 4.53 0.20
CA VAL A 53 -12.17 5.67 0.33
C VAL A 53 -11.39 6.84 0.91
N VAL A 54 -11.25 7.90 0.12
CA VAL A 54 -10.53 9.13 0.50
C VAL A 54 -11.54 10.24 0.74
N GLN A 55 -11.60 10.77 1.95
CA GLN A 55 -12.46 11.89 2.33
C GLN A 55 -11.65 13.16 2.54
N ASN A 56 -11.88 14.17 1.71
CA ASN A 56 -11.22 15.46 1.78
C ASN A 56 -12.11 16.47 2.51
N ARG A 57 -11.88 16.69 3.80
CA ARG A 57 -12.58 17.73 4.58
C ARG A 57 -12.00 19.12 4.23
N LYS A 58 -12.76 19.92 3.48
CA LYS A 58 -12.29 21.24 3.02
C LYS A 58 -12.10 22.22 4.16
N GLU A 59 -13.04 22.27 5.10
CA GLU A 59 -13.08 23.23 6.22
C GLU A 59 -11.98 23.00 7.26
N ARG A 60 -11.51 21.76 7.41
CA ARG A 60 -10.56 21.37 8.46
C ARG A 60 -9.15 21.07 7.97
N ASN A 61 -8.85 21.24 6.68
CA ASN A 61 -7.57 20.89 6.07
C ASN A 61 -7.12 19.44 6.32
N TRP A 62 -8.05 18.52 6.57
CA TRP A 62 -7.78 17.11 6.81
C TRP A 62 -8.23 16.23 5.64
N THR A 63 -7.50 15.15 5.44
CA THR A 63 -7.82 14.04 4.54
C THR A 63 -7.82 12.76 5.35
N TYR A 64 -8.89 11.99 5.25
CA TYR A 64 -9.02 10.67 5.85
C TYR A 64 -9.01 9.63 4.74
N THR A 65 -8.27 8.56 4.93
CA THR A 65 -8.22 7.46 3.95
C THR A 65 -8.46 6.15 4.67
N LEU A 66 -9.49 5.43 4.22
CA LEU A 66 -9.79 4.06 4.62
C LEU A 66 -9.38 3.14 3.47
N THR A 67 -8.61 2.12 3.77
CA THR A 67 -8.08 1.17 2.78
C THR A 67 -8.36 -0.25 3.22
N HIS A 68 -8.83 -1.06 2.28
CA HIS A 68 -8.99 -2.51 2.40
C HIS A 68 -8.20 -3.17 1.27
N GLY A 69 -7.39 -4.17 1.59
CA GLY A 69 -6.59 -4.92 0.63
C GLY A 69 -6.73 -6.42 0.84
N LEU A 70 -6.92 -7.16 -0.24
CA LEU A 70 -6.81 -8.62 -0.26
C LEU A 70 -5.58 -8.98 -1.07
N ARG A 71 -4.78 -9.90 -0.58
CA ARG A 71 -3.51 -10.32 -1.15
C ARG A 71 -3.44 -11.84 -1.26
N LEU A 72 -2.94 -12.30 -2.39
CA LEU A 72 -2.60 -13.71 -2.64
C LEU A 72 -1.23 -13.75 -3.31
N ALA A 73 -0.36 -14.67 -2.89
CA ALA A 73 0.91 -14.90 -3.56
C ALA A 73 1.19 -16.40 -3.68
N ARG A 74 1.83 -16.76 -4.78
CA ARG A 74 2.41 -18.07 -5.00
C ARG A 74 3.89 -17.91 -5.31
N GLU A 75 4.70 -18.52 -4.50
CA GLU A 75 6.15 -18.41 -4.57
C GLU A 75 6.77 -19.81 -4.65
N THR A 76 7.87 -19.89 -5.35
CA THR A 76 8.61 -21.14 -5.54
C THR A 76 10.09 -20.93 -5.26
N MET A 77 10.78 -22.03 -5.02
CA MET A 77 12.22 -22.05 -4.91
C MET A 77 12.81 -23.00 -5.96
N HIS A 78 13.83 -22.52 -6.67
CA HIS A 78 14.43 -23.25 -7.80
C HIS A 78 15.14 -24.56 -7.42
N THR A 79 15.68 -24.64 -6.20
CA THR A 79 16.59 -25.74 -5.83
C THR A 79 15.91 -26.96 -5.22
N ASN A 80 14.68 -26.83 -4.70
CA ASN A 80 13.98 -27.92 -4.02
C ASN A 80 12.50 -28.07 -4.41
N GLU A 81 12.08 -27.37 -5.47
CA GLU A 81 10.68 -27.35 -5.94
C GLU A 81 9.68 -26.92 -4.85
N GLY A 82 10.17 -26.29 -3.78
CA GLY A 82 9.35 -25.85 -2.67
C GLY A 82 8.31 -24.85 -3.13
N ILE A 83 7.06 -25.03 -2.70
CA ILE A 83 5.94 -24.13 -2.99
C ILE A 83 5.51 -23.47 -1.68
N ARG A 84 5.43 -22.14 -1.71
CA ARG A 84 4.83 -21.32 -0.65
C ARG A 84 3.61 -20.60 -1.19
N LEU A 85 2.53 -20.65 -0.44
CA LEU A 85 1.31 -19.89 -0.68
C LEU A 85 1.14 -18.86 0.42
N GLU A 86 0.82 -17.63 0.04
CA GLU A 86 0.51 -16.58 1.00
C GLU A 86 -0.87 -16.00 0.71
N GLY A 87 -1.62 -15.72 1.76
CA GLY A 87 -2.89 -15.00 1.71
C GLY A 87 -2.97 -13.99 2.83
N GLY A 88 -3.59 -12.84 2.58
CA GLY A 88 -3.70 -11.83 3.61
C GLY A 88 -4.72 -10.75 3.31
N TYR A 89 -5.16 -10.11 4.39
CA TYR A 89 -6.01 -8.94 4.39
C TYR A 89 -5.28 -7.79 5.08
N ASP A 90 -5.19 -6.68 4.39
CA ASP A 90 -4.59 -5.44 4.87
C ASP A 90 -5.69 -4.40 5.10
N PHE A 91 -5.75 -3.84 6.28
CA PHE A 91 -6.61 -2.73 6.66
C PHE A 91 -5.74 -1.53 7.01
N SER A 92 -6.12 -0.33 6.57
CA SER A 92 -5.46 0.91 6.95
C SER A 92 -6.47 2.03 7.11
N TYR A 93 -6.38 2.76 8.22
CA TYR A 93 -7.11 3.99 8.43
C TYR A 93 -6.10 5.11 8.74
N SER A 94 -5.99 6.09 7.85
CA SER A 94 -5.06 7.19 8.00
C SER A 94 -5.75 8.55 8.02
N TRP A 95 -5.16 9.48 8.78
CA TRP A 95 -5.54 10.89 8.83
C TRP A 95 -4.31 11.74 8.51
N GLN A 96 -4.46 12.62 7.56
CA GLN A 96 -3.39 13.45 7.06
C GLN A 96 -3.83 14.90 6.97
N ARG A 97 -2.97 15.82 7.40
CA ARG A 97 -3.18 17.25 7.25
C ARG A 97 -2.66 17.71 5.88
N LYS A 98 -3.39 18.58 5.22
CA LYS A 98 -2.93 19.24 3.99
C LYS A 98 -1.91 20.30 4.36
N ILE A 99 -0.64 20.06 4.00
CA ILE A 99 0.48 20.95 4.25
C ILE A 99 0.59 21.96 3.11
N VAL A 100 0.45 21.48 1.86
CA VAL A 100 0.45 22.32 0.67
C VAL A 100 -0.83 22.10 -0.10
N ASN A 101 -1.47 23.18 -0.53
CA ASN A 101 -2.63 23.12 -1.42
C ASN A 101 -2.61 24.39 -2.26
N ARG A 102 -1.82 24.38 -3.33
CA ARG A 102 -1.53 25.56 -4.16
C ARG A 102 -1.78 25.27 -5.63
N THR A 103 -2.18 26.30 -6.36
CA THR A 103 -2.16 26.30 -7.82
C THR A 103 -0.72 26.58 -8.27
N ILE A 104 -0.16 25.74 -9.15
CA ILE A 104 1.17 25.86 -9.73
C ILE A 104 0.99 26.15 -11.22
N GLY A 105 1.45 27.30 -11.66
CA GLY A 105 1.28 27.76 -13.03
C GLY A 105 -0.22 27.95 -13.41
N TYR A 106 -0.49 28.05 -14.70
CA TYR A 106 -1.85 28.33 -15.22
C TYR A 106 -2.80 27.12 -15.15
N TRP A 107 -2.29 25.88 -15.04
CA TRP A 107 -3.05 24.68 -15.32
C TRP A 107 -2.92 23.58 -14.25
N GLY A 108 -2.14 23.79 -13.21
CA GLY A 108 -1.81 22.74 -12.26
C GLY A 108 -2.22 23.06 -10.82
N ARG A 109 -2.52 22.01 -10.05
CA ARG A 109 -2.75 22.09 -8.60
C ARG A 109 -1.94 21.02 -7.90
N LEU A 110 -1.14 21.43 -6.93
CA LEU A 110 -0.38 20.54 -6.04
C LEU A 110 -1.05 20.50 -4.66
N MET A 111 -1.24 19.28 -4.18
CA MET A 111 -1.65 19.02 -2.80
C MET A 111 -0.64 18.08 -2.17
N VAL A 112 -0.06 18.48 -1.04
CA VAL A 112 0.79 17.63 -0.21
C VAL A 112 0.10 17.43 1.13
N THR A 113 0.02 16.18 1.56
CA THR A 113 -0.54 15.78 2.85
C THR A 113 0.48 14.97 3.63
N ALA A 114 0.51 15.15 4.95
CA ALA A 114 1.28 14.32 5.85
C ALA A 114 0.51 14.09 7.15
N GLY A 115 0.75 12.96 7.76
CA GLY A 115 0.09 12.56 9.00
C GLY A 115 0.42 11.12 9.35
N GLY A 116 -0.52 10.40 9.91
CA GLY A 116 -0.34 9.01 10.31
C GLY A 116 -1.63 8.22 10.23
N GLY A 117 -1.55 6.98 10.61
CA GLY A 117 -2.67 6.06 10.61
C GLY A 117 -2.38 4.82 11.41
N VAL A 118 -3.35 3.94 11.41
CA VAL A 118 -3.25 2.59 11.97
C VAL A 118 -3.35 1.61 10.81
N ASP A 119 -2.35 0.74 10.70
CA ASP A 119 -2.34 -0.38 9.76
C ASP A 119 -2.54 -1.68 10.54
N ALA A 120 -3.44 -2.52 10.06
CA ALA A 120 -3.64 -3.88 10.56
C ALA A 120 -3.51 -4.86 9.39
N THR A 121 -2.75 -5.93 9.59
CA THR A 121 -2.58 -7.02 8.63
C THR A 121 -2.91 -8.33 9.32
N VAL A 122 -3.74 -9.14 8.67
CA VAL A 122 -3.99 -10.54 9.07
C VAL A 122 -3.82 -11.41 7.84
N GLY A 123 -3.09 -12.50 7.97
CA GLY A 123 -2.81 -13.38 6.84
C GLY A 123 -2.20 -14.69 7.28
N PHE A 124 -1.82 -15.48 6.29
CA PHE A 124 -1.13 -16.75 6.50
C PHE A 124 -0.08 -16.98 5.42
N ARG A 125 0.91 -17.78 5.77
CA ARG A 125 1.87 -18.38 4.85
C ARG A 125 1.81 -19.88 5.02
N TYR A 126 1.75 -20.58 3.93
CA TYR A 126 1.69 -22.06 3.91
C TYR A 126 2.83 -22.60 3.05
N HIS A 127 3.60 -23.53 3.62
CA HIS A 127 4.72 -24.20 2.96
C HIS A 127 4.36 -25.65 2.72
N ALA A 128 4.11 -26.03 1.48
CA ALA A 128 3.54 -27.34 1.13
C ALA A 128 4.43 -28.55 1.52
N GLN A 129 5.74 -28.36 1.59
CA GLN A 129 6.69 -29.43 1.91
C GLN A 129 7.13 -29.48 3.37
N ASN A 130 6.69 -28.55 4.22
CA ASN A 130 7.04 -28.59 5.64
C ASN A 130 6.02 -29.46 6.41
N GLY A 131 6.45 -30.64 6.83
CA GLY A 131 5.58 -31.58 7.54
C GLY A 131 5.29 -31.24 9.01
N ASN A 132 6.17 -30.49 9.69
CA ASN A 132 6.01 -30.21 11.12
C ASN A 132 5.21 -28.93 11.38
N ASN A 133 5.56 -27.83 10.73
CA ASN A 133 4.91 -26.54 10.88
C ASN A 133 4.65 -25.95 9.48
N PRO A 134 3.62 -26.42 8.76
CA PRO A 134 3.40 -26.02 7.38
C PRO A 134 2.85 -24.61 7.24
N ALA A 135 2.31 -24.03 8.30
CA ALA A 135 1.61 -22.75 8.27
C ALA A 135 2.16 -21.75 9.30
N GLN A 136 2.18 -20.48 8.93
CA GLN A 136 2.51 -19.35 9.76
C GLN A 136 1.40 -18.31 9.69
N LEU A 137 0.89 -17.86 10.84
CA LEU A 137 -0.04 -16.74 10.95
C LEU A 137 0.74 -15.41 10.82
N GLU A 138 0.24 -14.51 10.01
CA GLU A 138 0.64 -13.11 9.99
C GLU A 138 -0.42 -12.27 10.69
N ALA A 139 -0.10 -11.63 11.80
CA ALA A 139 -0.96 -10.65 12.45
C ALA A 139 -0.11 -9.49 12.93
N VAL A 140 -0.38 -8.31 12.42
CA VAL A 140 0.37 -7.08 12.70
C VAL A 140 -0.58 -5.93 12.91
N LEU A 141 -0.32 -5.12 13.92
CA LEU A 141 -1.00 -3.85 14.17
C LEU A 141 0.06 -2.78 14.42
N ALA A 142 0.07 -1.72 13.63
CA ALA A 142 1.11 -0.70 13.71
C ALA A 142 0.56 0.72 13.52
N PHE A 143 1.19 1.67 14.21
CA PHE A 143 1.07 3.09 13.89
C PHE A 143 2.00 3.42 12.73
N THR A 144 1.44 4.06 11.68
CA THR A 144 2.10 4.25 10.40
C THR A 144 2.03 5.71 9.97
N PRO A 145 3.09 6.51 10.20
CA PRO A 145 3.25 7.78 9.52
C PRO A 145 3.16 7.63 8.00
N ALA A 146 2.48 8.56 7.37
CA ALA A 146 2.26 8.55 5.92
C ALA A 146 2.25 9.95 5.34
N MET A 147 2.70 10.04 4.08
CA MET A 147 2.66 11.25 3.29
C MET A 147 2.16 10.98 1.88
N ALA A 148 1.55 11.98 1.25
CA ALA A 148 1.18 11.90 -0.15
C ALA A 148 1.35 13.26 -0.82
N ALA A 149 1.82 13.24 -2.08
CA ALA A 149 1.88 14.39 -2.98
C ALA A 149 1.04 14.07 -4.22
N ASP A 150 0.06 14.91 -4.51
CA ASP A 150 -0.86 14.75 -5.65
C ASP A 150 -0.77 16.02 -6.51
N TRP A 151 -0.18 15.90 -7.68
CA TRP A 151 -0.09 16.98 -8.66
C TRP A 151 -1.03 16.69 -9.82
N ARG A 152 -2.01 17.57 -10.02
CA ARG A 152 -3.02 17.48 -11.08
C ARG A 152 -2.86 18.65 -12.02
N PHE A 153 -2.89 18.40 -13.33
CA PHE A 153 -2.71 19.41 -14.35
C PHE A 153 -3.53 19.08 -15.62
N PHE A 154 -3.66 20.07 -16.49
CA PHE A 154 -4.26 19.90 -17.81
C PHE A 154 -3.20 19.95 -18.89
N VAL A 155 -3.37 19.07 -19.88
CA VAL A 155 -2.66 19.15 -21.15
C VAL A 155 -3.65 19.46 -22.24
N VAL A 156 -3.33 20.41 -23.09
CA VAL A 156 -4.16 20.78 -24.26
C VAL A 156 -3.65 20.02 -25.46
N SER A 157 -4.53 19.27 -26.12
CA SER A 157 -4.19 18.58 -27.36
C SER A 157 -3.97 19.62 -28.49
N PRO A 158 -2.83 19.62 -29.20
CA PRO A 158 -2.58 20.58 -30.29
C PRO A 158 -3.58 20.47 -31.44
N LYS A 159 -4.07 19.25 -31.72
CA LYS A 159 -4.99 18.98 -32.84
C LYS A 159 -6.45 19.27 -32.52
N SER A 160 -6.92 18.97 -31.32
CA SER A 160 -8.34 19.04 -30.96
C SER A 160 -8.69 20.18 -30.02
N HIS A 161 -7.71 20.94 -29.54
CA HIS A 161 -7.82 21.98 -28.50
C HIS A 161 -8.57 21.50 -27.23
N ARG A 162 -8.74 20.18 -27.07
CA ARG A 162 -9.37 19.60 -25.88
C ARG A 162 -8.38 19.54 -24.72
N ARG A 163 -8.89 19.82 -23.53
CA ARG A 163 -8.13 19.72 -22.28
C ARG A 163 -8.26 18.30 -21.73
N HIS A 164 -7.13 17.68 -21.46
CA HIS A 164 -7.03 16.37 -20.82
C HIS A 164 -6.52 16.56 -19.39
N ALA A 165 -7.29 16.09 -18.41
CA ALA A 165 -6.87 16.09 -17.02
C ALA A 165 -5.91 14.93 -16.76
N LEU A 166 -4.69 15.27 -16.36
CA LEU A 166 -3.65 14.32 -15.95
C LEU A 166 -3.25 14.57 -14.51
N GLY A 167 -2.53 13.64 -13.92
CA GLY A 167 -1.98 13.84 -12.59
C GLY A 167 -0.92 12.80 -12.25
N VAL A 168 -0.04 13.17 -11.35
CA VAL A 168 0.95 12.29 -10.75
C VAL A 168 0.72 12.29 -9.24
N ARG A 169 0.67 11.12 -8.63
CA ARG A 169 0.53 10.97 -7.18
C ARG A 169 1.61 10.05 -6.64
N TYR A 170 2.32 10.52 -5.65
CA TYR A 170 3.26 9.73 -4.86
C TYR A 170 2.72 9.57 -3.44
N GLU A 171 2.81 8.37 -2.91
CA GLU A 171 2.45 8.03 -1.53
C GLU A 171 3.61 7.27 -0.89
N ALA A 172 3.88 7.55 0.38
CA ALA A 172 4.84 6.80 1.19
C ALA A 172 4.30 6.62 2.60
N ALA A 173 4.52 5.43 3.17
CA ALA A 173 4.08 5.08 4.52
C ALA A 173 5.13 4.16 5.16
N ILE A 174 5.45 4.43 6.44
CA ILE A 174 6.47 3.71 7.20
C ILE A 174 5.85 3.29 8.52
N PRO A 175 5.58 1.99 8.77
CA PRO A 175 5.22 1.50 10.10
C PRO A 175 6.30 1.85 11.12
N LEU A 176 5.95 2.61 12.15
CA LEU A 176 6.92 3.17 13.09
C LEU A 176 7.03 2.33 14.37
N VAL A 177 5.87 1.95 14.92
CA VAL A 177 5.76 1.20 16.16
C VAL A 177 4.46 0.40 16.15
N GLY A 178 4.47 -0.78 16.75
CA GLY A 178 3.29 -1.63 16.82
C GLY A 178 3.53 -2.93 17.54
N VAL A 179 2.67 -3.90 17.26
CA VAL A 179 2.78 -5.26 17.75
C VAL A 179 2.59 -6.24 16.60
N MET A 180 3.27 -7.36 16.66
CA MET A 180 3.04 -8.48 15.74
C MET A 180 2.96 -9.81 16.48
N PHE A 181 2.17 -10.72 15.95
CA PHE A 181 2.20 -12.10 16.39
C PHE A 181 3.41 -12.82 15.79
N SER A 182 4.17 -13.52 16.61
CA SER A 182 5.25 -14.38 16.18
C SER A 182 5.39 -15.55 17.17
N PRO A 183 5.36 -16.83 16.72
CA PRO A 183 5.78 -17.92 17.58
C PRO A 183 7.24 -17.74 18.00
N ALA A 184 7.67 -18.40 19.05
CA ALA A 184 9.08 -18.56 19.33
C ALA A 184 9.70 -19.56 18.34
N TYR A 185 11.01 -19.45 18.11
CA TYR A 185 11.71 -20.40 17.25
C TYR A 185 11.59 -21.81 17.82
N GLY A 186 11.04 -22.75 17.02
CA GLY A 186 10.76 -24.14 17.42
C GLY A 186 9.44 -24.36 18.14
N GLN A 187 8.70 -23.32 18.54
CA GLN A 187 7.39 -23.44 19.15
C GLN A 187 6.35 -23.84 18.09
N SER A 188 5.55 -24.85 18.37
CA SER A 188 4.47 -25.28 17.47
C SER A 188 3.16 -24.55 17.75
N TYR A 189 2.29 -24.48 16.74
CA TYR A 189 0.92 -23.93 16.94
C TYR A 189 0.08 -24.77 17.90
N TYR A 190 0.39 -26.08 18.04
CA TYR A 190 -0.25 -26.93 19.03
C TYR A 190 0.09 -26.47 20.47
N GLU A 191 1.35 -26.13 20.73
CA GLU A 191 1.77 -25.58 22.03
C GLU A 191 1.08 -24.28 22.32
N ILE A 192 1.01 -23.37 21.35
CA ILE A 192 0.37 -22.06 21.50
C ILE A 192 -1.13 -22.23 21.79
N PHE A 193 -1.87 -22.95 20.96
CA PHE A 193 -3.34 -22.95 21.02
C PHE A 193 -3.95 -24.07 21.84
N ALA A 194 -3.34 -25.26 21.88
CA ALA A 194 -3.87 -26.38 22.63
C ALA A 194 -3.34 -26.44 24.07
N ARG A 195 -2.12 -25.97 24.31
CA ARG A 195 -1.53 -25.92 25.67
C ARG A 195 -1.60 -24.55 26.32
N ALA A 196 -2.15 -23.56 25.59
CA ALA A 196 -2.27 -22.16 26.05
C ALA A 196 -0.92 -21.52 26.42
N ASP A 197 0.16 -21.94 25.74
CA ASP A 197 1.48 -21.34 25.88
C ASP A 197 1.61 -20.11 24.99
N TYR A 198 1.02 -19.01 25.45
CA TYR A 198 0.99 -17.73 24.74
C TYR A 198 2.19 -16.83 25.08
N ASP A 199 3.10 -17.30 25.89
CA ASP A 199 4.19 -16.48 26.39
C ASP A 199 5.03 -15.96 25.23
N HIS A 200 5.22 -14.63 25.20
CA HIS A 200 6.07 -13.92 24.24
C HIS A 200 5.61 -13.97 22.76
N ASN A 201 4.40 -14.43 22.44
CA ASN A 201 3.92 -14.48 21.06
C ASN A 201 3.43 -13.14 20.52
N VAL A 202 3.08 -12.19 21.38
CA VAL A 202 2.79 -10.80 20.99
C VAL A 202 4.04 -9.97 21.17
N CYS A 203 4.71 -9.68 20.06
CA CYS A 203 6.00 -9.02 20.07
C CYS A 203 5.86 -7.53 19.75
N PRO A 204 6.48 -6.62 20.53
CA PRO A 204 6.58 -5.22 20.14
C PRO A 204 7.49 -5.08 18.92
N ILE A 205 7.05 -4.25 17.97
CA ILE A 205 7.81 -3.92 16.76
C ILE A 205 8.03 -2.41 16.65
N TRP A 206 9.19 -2.05 16.11
CA TRP A 206 9.55 -0.67 15.77
C TRP A 206 10.50 -0.67 14.56
N VAL A 207 10.82 0.49 14.05
CA VAL A 207 11.68 0.62 12.85
C VAL A 207 13.03 -0.14 12.99
N GLY A 208 13.56 -0.31 14.21
CA GLY A 208 14.83 -1.01 14.42
C GLY A 208 14.76 -2.52 14.26
N ASN A 209 13.64 -3.16 14.65
CA ASN A 209 13.47 -4.62 14.53
C ASN A 209 12.50 -5.05 13.42
N ALA A 210 11.72 -4.09 12.87
CA ALA A 210 10.75 -4.34 11.81
C ALA A 210 10.72 -3.18 10.77
N PRO A 211 11.88 -2.78 10.19
CA PRO A 211 11.92 -1.70 9.22
C PRO A 211 11.11 -2.07 7.99
N SER A 212 10.11 -1.25 7.66
CA SER A 212 9.17 -1.50 6.57
C SER A 212 8.89 -0.19 5.83
N LEU A 213 8.63 -0.30 4.53
CA LEU A 213 8.29 0.84 3.68
C LEU A 213 7.25 0.41 2.65
N ARG A 214 6.16 1.16 2.56
CA ARG A 214 5.24 1.07 1.44
C ARG A 214 5.28 2.38 0.66
N GLN A 215 5.51 2.29 -0.63
CA GLN A 215 5.53 3.45 -1.52
C GLN A 215 4.73 3.17 -2.79
N ARG A 216 4.13 4.22 -3.37
CA ARG A 216 3.32 4.10 -4.57
C ARG A 216 3.48 5.35 -5.43
N LEU A 217 3.72 5.15 -6.72
CA LEU A 217 3.73 6.19 -7.73
C LEU A 217 2.64 5.91 -8.75
N LEU A 218 1.69 6.83 -8.91
CA LEU A 218 0.53 6.67 -9.78
C LEU A 218 0.48 7.80 -10.80
N PHE A 219 0.24 7.45 -12.04
CA PHE A 219 -0.10 8.36 -13.12
C PHE A 219 -1.60 8.29 -13.38
N ASN A 220 -2.29 9.43 -13.22
CA ASN A 220 -3.73 9.55 -13.34
C ASN A 220 -4.08 10.14 -14.71
N PHE A 221 -5.08 9.58 -15.37
CA PHE A 221 -5.59 10.05 -16.65
C PHE A 221 -7.10 9.84 -16.78
N GLN A 222 -7.71 10.56 -17.70
CA GLN A 222 -9.14 10.42 -18.00
C GLN A 222 -9.33 9.74 -19.34
N LEU A 223 -10.13 8.68 -19.37
CA LEU A 223 -10.52 7.97 -20.57
C LEU A 223 -12.03 7.74 -20.52
N LEU A 224 -12.77 8.04 -21.63
CA LEU A 224 -14.24 7.85 -21.75
C LEU A 224 -15.03 8.41 -20.55
N LYS A 225 -14.69 9.62 -20.10
CA LYS A 225 -15.29 10.31 -18.93
C LYS A 225 -15.02 9.63 -17.56
N ARG A 226 -14.31 8.51 -17.53
CA ARG A 226 -13.87 7.82 -16.31
C ARG A 226 -12.42 8.16 -16.00
N GLN A 227 -12.05 8.08 -14.73
CA GLN A 227 -10.70 8.35 -14.29
C GLN A 227 -10.00 7.03 -13.96
N PHE A 228 -8.87 6.83 -14.60
CA PHE A 228 -8.01 5.68 -14.41
C PHE A 228 -6.65 6.12 -13.90
N PHE A 229 -5.91 5.19 -13.37
CA PHE A 229 -4.51 5.38 -13.06
C PHE A 229 -3.73 4.08 -13.26
N ILE A 230 -2.47 4.24 -13.61
CA ILE A 230 -1.47 3.18 -13.70
C ILE A 230 -0.28 3.60 -12.87
N GLY A 231 0.51 2.65 -12.44
CA GLY A 231 1.70 3.01 -11.69
C GLY A 231 2.48 1.84 -11.14
N TYR A 232 3.27 2.16 -10.13
CA TYR A 232 4.14 1.25 -9.42
C TYR A 232 3.86 1.29 -7.93
N GLU A 233 3.94 0.12 -7.28
CA GLU A 233 3.95 -0.03 -5.83
C GLU A 233 5.16 -0.86 -5.39
N GLY A 234 5.91 -0.35 -4.40
CA GLY A 234 6.88 -1.11 -3.63
C GLY A 234 6.34 -1.32 -2.21
N ASP A 235 6.21 -2.57 -1.79
CA ASP A 235 5.81 -2.94 -0.41
C ASP A 235 6.91 -3.83 0.18
N TYR A 236 7.70 -3.24 1.07
CA TYR A 236 8.86 -3.87 1.69
C TYR A 236 8.59 -4.03 3.17
N ARG A 237 8.36 -5.25 3.62
CA ARG A 237 8.11 -5.59 5.03
C ARG A 237 9.17 -6.54 5.51
N GLN A 238 9.70 -6.27 6.70
CA GLN A 238 10.62 -7.19 7.35
C GLN A 238 10.50 -7.09 8.88
N ALA A 239 10.85 -8.16 9.56
CA ALA A 239 10.93 -8.19 11.02
C ALA A 239 11.96 -9.22 11.49
N LYS A 240 12.54 -8.95 12.65
CA LYS A 240 13.35 -9.91 13.39
C LYS A 240 12.89 -9.91 14.85
N VAL A 241 12.03 -10.87 15.17
CA VAL A 241 11.45 -11.05 16.52
C VAL A 241 11.45 -12.53 16.88
N ASN A 242 11.53 -12.87 18.17
CA ASN A 242 11.55 -14.24 18.66
C ASN A 242 12.56 -15.15 17.96
N ASN A 243 13.71 -14.62 17.57
CA ASN A 243 14.74 -15.30 16.77
C ASN A 243 14.29 -15.74 15.37
N ILE A 244 13.09 -15.31 14.91
CA ILE A 244 12.57 -15.54 13.57
C ILE A 244 12.89 -14.32 12.73
N LYS A 245 13.47 -14.56 11.54
CA LYS A 245 13.64 -13.56 10.49
C LYS A 245 12.51 -13.69 9.48
N TYR A 246 11.86 -12.58 9.19
CA TYR A 246 10.84 -12.47 8.20
C TYR A 246 11.15 -11.31 7.26
N HIS A 247 10.97 -11.50 5.96
CA HIS A 247 10.80 -10.40 5.02
C HIS A 247 9.84 -10.79 3.89
N ARG A 248 9.18 -9.78 3.35
CA ARG A 248 8.43 -9.82 2.10
C ARG A 248 8.67 -8.53 1.35
N TYR A 249 9.24 -8.64 0.17
CA TYR A 249 9.53 -7.53 -0.73
C TYR A 249 8.75 -7.72 -2.01
N THR A 250 7.82 -6.81 -2.27
CA THR A 250 7.00 -6.83 -3.48
C THR A 250 7.26 -5.60 -4.31
N ASN A 251 7.51 -5.81 -5.61
CA ASN A 251 7.58 -4.77 -6.62
C ASN A 251 6.49 -5.04 -7.65
N ALA A 252 5.53 -4.12 -7.78
CA ALA A 252 4.29 -4.41 -8.49
C ALA A 252 3.86 -3.27 -9.42
N ALA A 253 3.23 -3.64 -10.53
CA ALA A 253 2.46 -2.75 -11.37
C ALA A 253 1.07 -2.55 -10.75
N VAL A 254 0.56 -1.33 -10.84
CA VAL A 254 -0.75 -0.93 -10.35
C VAL A 254 -1.60 -0.50 -11.52
N PHE A 255 -2.82 -1.03 -11.61
CA PHE A 255 -3.88 -0.53 -12.47
C PHE A 255 -5.11 -0.22 -11.61
N GLY A 256 -5.73 0.95 -11.81
CA GLY A 256 -6.89 1.29 -11.02
C GLY A 256 -7.81 2.31 -11.67
N TRP A 257 -8.96 2.47 -11.02
CA TRP A 257 -9.99 3.42 -11.42
C TRP A 257 -10.59 4.11 -10.20
N ARG A 258 -11.16 5.28 -10.44
CA ARG A 258 -11.82 6.08 -9.39
C ARG A 258 -13.14 6.68 -9.88
N TRP A 259 -14.05 6.90 -8.94
CA TRP A 259 -15.33 7.59 -9.14
C TRP A 259 -15.68 8.56 -8.02
#